data_8212a0c180887ede37c9e757ecff78e0
#
_entry.id   8212a0c180887ede37c9e757ecff78e0
#
_cell.length_a   1.000
_cell.length_b   1.000
_cell.length_c   1.000
_cell.angle_alpha   90.00
_cell.angle_beta   90.00
_cell.angle_gamma   90.00
#
_symmetry.space_group_name_H-M   'P 1'
#
loop_
_entity.id
_entity.type
_entity.pdbx_description
1 polymer ?
#
loop_
_entity_poly.entity_id
_entity_poly.type
_entity_poly.pdbx_seq_one_letter_code
_entity_poly.pdbx_strand_id
1 'polypeptide(L)'
;SDLQFNVWSNPIEAIINPDIPDIKPDGGNEDKKYSLEYKGIIAFEDNWPRKGDYDLNDVIVKYQSVLNFNDANQVLSTEDTYELLWSGATFKNGFAYQLNTERSNMSTEILEAPTTFNGQGLDTDLSKATVNVFLSALDVTERNTKTATYKIKNTFKTPLSHETLGIPPYNPFIMVHDELKESRIEVHLVNYPPTEKADMALFHTEEDLSSVPTSYYVANGNYPFAIHLSGATNFNTPETHPIDKSFEHFMDWVNSNGTDYKDWYK
;
A
#
# COMPACT_ATOMS: atom_id res chain seq x y z
N SER A 1 21.44 -13.25 17.38
CA SER A 1 21.69 -12.79 16.02
C SER A 1 20.39 -12.23 15.50
N ASP A 2 20.34 -10.91 15.50
CA ASP A 2 19.17 -10.13 15.16
C ASP A 2 18.96 -10.19 13.64
N LEU A 3 18.05 -11.06 13.20
CA LEU A 3 17.47 -10.98 11.88
C LEU A 3 16.49 -9.81 11.91
N GLN A 4 16.97 -8.64 11.55
CA GLN A 4 16.11 -7.51 11.23
C GLN A 4 15.46 -7.79 9.87
N PHE A 5 14.23 -8.29 9.92
CA PHE A 5 13.39 -8.39 8.73
C PHE A 5 12.82 -7.01 8.38
N ASN A 6 13.63 -6.21 7.75
CA ASN A 6 13.17 -5.03 7.05
C ASN A 6 12.94 -5.46 5.62
N VAL A 7 11.67 -5.85 5.15
CA VAL A 7 11.93 -6.00 3.76
C VAL A 7 10.94 -6.60 2.81
N TRP A 8 9.77 -6.47 3.00
CA TRP A 8 8.88 -6.66 1.86
C TRP A 8 8.50 -5.35 1.17
N SER A 9 8.99 -4.26 1.70
CA SER A 9 9.20 -3.03 0.95
C SER A 9 10.71 -2.95 0.67
N ASN A 10 11.15 -3.27 -0.53
CA ASN A 10 12.45 -2.77 -0.96
C ASN A 10 12.50 -1.30 -0.55
N PRO A 11 13.54 -0.82 0.15
CA PRO A 11 13.81 0.59 0.13
C PRO A 11 13.93 0.92 -1.35
N ILE A 12 12.96 1.61 -1.87
CA ILE A 12 13.01 2.14 -3.21
C ILE A 12 14.26 2.97 -3.19
N GLU A 13 15.30 2.57 -3.93
CA GLU A 13 16.20 3.56 -4.43
C GLU A 13 15.29 4.56 -5.10
N ALA A 14 15.09 5.71 -4.45
CA ALA A 14 14.49 6.84 -5.11
C ALA A 14 15.23 6.88 -6.44
N ILE A 15 14.51 6.84 -7.55
CA ILE A 15 15.10 7.23 -8.82
C ILE A 15 15.36 8.71 -8.59
N ILE A 16 16.50 9.00 -7.95
CA ILE A 16 17.07 10.33 -7.91
C ILE A 16 17.45 10.51 -9.36
N ASN A 17 16.54 11.14 -10.10
CA ASN A 17 16.89 11.61 -11.42
C ASN A 17 18.01 12.63 -11.19
N PRO A 18 19.29 12.34 -11.57
CA PRO A 18 20.39 13.27 -11.37
C PRO A 18 20.21 14.56 -12.16
N ASP A 19 19.33 14.58 -13.13
CA ASP A 19 18.88 15.75 -13.86
C ASP A 19 17.52 16.21 -13.31
N ILE A 20 17.51 16.78 -12.09
CA ILE A 20 16.38 17.61 -11.66
C ILE A 20 16.47 18.86 -12.56
N PRO A 21 15.60 19.01 -13.58
CA PRO A 21 15.55 20.28 -14.30
C PRO A 21 15.22 21.37 -13.27
N ASP A 22 15.79 22.55 -13.42
CA ASP A 22 15.32 23.75 -12.73
C ASP A 22 13.80 23.90 -12.98
N ILE A 23 12.99 23.28 -12.14
CA ILE A 23 11.54 23.37 -12.23
C ILE A 23 11.18 24.75 -11.75
N LYS A 24 10.86 25.62 -12.70
CA LYS A 24 10.22 26.90 -12.37
C LYS A 24 8.98 26.60 -11.56
N PRO A 25 8.76 27.30 -10.41
CA PRO A 25 7.60 27.08 -9.58
C PRO A 25 6.33 27.23 -10.43
N ASP A 26 5.59 26.17 -10.54
CA ASP A 26 4.23 26.25 -11.05
C ASP A 26 3.38 26.98 -9.99
N GLY A 27 2.69 28.06 -10.38
CA GLY A 27 2.20 29.11 -9.51
C GLY A 27 1.04 28.74 -8.56
N GLY A 28 1.19 27.66 -7.79
CA GLY A 28 0.13 27.15 -6.91
C GLY A 28 0.50 26.91 -5.44
N ASN A 29 1.78 26.88 -5.08
CA ASN A 29 2.20 26.78 -3.68
C ASN A 29 3.55 27.50 -3.52
N GLU A 30 3.55 28.68 -2.91
CA GLU A 30 4.74 29.53 -2.77
C GLU A 30 5.88 28.86 -1.96
N ASP A 31 5.56 27.78 -1.21
CA ASP A 31 6.51 27.08 -0.34
C ASP A 31 7.11 25.81 -1.00
N LYS A 32 6.63 25.39 -2.17
CA LYS A 32 7.11 24.18 -2.84
C LYS A 32 8.40 24.42 -3.59
N LYS A 33 9.44 23.62 -3.30
CA LYS A 33 10.73 23.69 -3.96
C LYS A 33 10.92 22.64 -5.07
N TYR A 34 10.61 21.38 -4.76
CA TYR A 34 10.75 20.23 -5.68
C TYR A 34 9.76 19.13 -5.31
N SER A 35 9.68 18.12 -6.17
CA SER A 35 8.86 16.94 -5.93
C SER A 35 9.65 15.67 -6.22
N LEU A 36 9.31 14.60 -5.51
CA LEU A 36 9.74 13.24 -5.80
C LEU A 36 8.52 12.39 -6.17
N GLU A 37 8.68 11.55 -7.18
CA GLU A 37 7.65 10.62 -7.64
C GLU A 37 8.03 9.19 -7.29
N TYR A 38 7.05 8.44 -6.78
CA TYR A 38 7.13 7.01 -6.52
C TYR A 38 5.96 6.32 -7.20
N LYS A 39 6.21 5.12 -7.71
CA LYS A 39 5.18 4.32 -8.37
C LYS A 39 5.45 2.83 -8.23
N GLY A 40 4.41 2.05 -8.40
CA GLY A 40 4.49 0.60 -8.33
C GLY A 40 3.13 -0.05 -8.30
N ILE A 41 3.14 -1.34 -7.98
CA ILE A 41 1.95 -2.16 -7.84
C ILE A 41 1.97 -2.82 -6.48
N ILE A 42 0.79 -2.92 -5.87
CA ILE A 42 0.55 -3.63 -4.63
C ILE A 42 -0.48 -4.71 -4.94
N ALA A 43 -0.22 -5.94 -4.51
CA ALA A 43 -1.10 -7.07 -4.72
C ALA A 43 -1.34 -7.79 -3.40
N PHE A 44 -2.58 -8.22 -3.17
CA PHE A 44 -3.04 -8.76 -1.89
C PHE A 44 -3.72 -10.10 -2.06
N GLU A 45 -3.57 -10.95 -1.03
CA GLU A 45 -4.34 -12.15 -0.74
C GLU A 45 -5.30 -11.84 0.41
N ASP A 46 -6.60 -12.10 0.27
CA ASP A 46 -7.60 -11.70 1.25
C ASP A 46 -8.00 -12.79 2.25
N ASN A 47 -7.44 -13.97 2.12
CA ASN A 47 -7.78 -15.11 2.99
C ASN A 47 -7.07 -15.12 4.35
N TRP A 48 -6.14 -14.16 4.61
CA TRP A 48 -5.48 -14.10 5.92
C TRP A 48 -6.48 -14.19 7.09
N PRO A 49 -6.21 -14.97 8.15
CA PRO A 49 -4.97 -15.67 8.47
C PRO A 49 -4.75 -17.01 7.76
N ARG A 50 -5.65 -17.45 6.90
CA ARG A 50 -5.47 -18.63 6.04
C ARG A 50 -4.70 -18.25 4.78
N LYS A 51 -3.94 -19.21 4.26
CA LYS A 51 -3.12 -18.99 3.07
C LYS A 51 -3.95 -18.82 1.78
N GLY A 52 -5.17 -19.40 1.73
CA GLY A 52 -5.99 -19.37 0.52
C GLY A 52 -5.38 -20.16 -0.65
N ASP A 53 -5.73 -19.78 -1.88
CA ASP A 53 -5.14 -20.32 -3.12
C ASP A 53 -3.83 -19.65 -3.49
N TYR A 54 -3.52 -18.54 -2.84
CA TYR A 54 -2.23 -17.88 -2.85
C TYR A 54 -1.79 -17.42 -4.24
N ASP A 55 -2.69 -16.83 -4.97
CA ASP A 55 -2.40 -16.27 -6.28
C ASP A 55 -2.12 -14.76 -6.27
N LEU A 56 -2.31 -14.09 -5.10
CA LEU A 56 -2.05 -12.68 -4.86
C LEU A 56 -2.72 -11.76 -5.88
N ASN A 57 -3.96 -12.06 -6.24
CA ASN A 57 -4.74 -11.27 -7.17
C ASN A 57 -6.13 -10.85 -6.66
N ASP A 58 -6.43 -11.08 -5.37
CA ASP A 58 -7.70 -10.69 -4.78
C ASP A 58 -7.95 -9.18 -4.90
N VAL A 59 -6.88 -8.39 -4.72
CA VAL A 59 -6.89 -6.95 -5.01
C VAL A 59 -5.53 -6.54 -5.57
N ILE A 60 -5.51 -6.00 -6.80
CA ILE A 60 -4.30 -5.44 -7.39
C ILE A 60 -4.49 -3.94 -7.61
N VAL A 61 -3.66 -3.14 -6.96
CA VAL A 61 -3.68 -1.69 -7.02
C VAL A 61 -2.35 -1.17 -7.57
N LYS A 62 -2.41 -0.37 -8.62
CA LYS A 62 -1.27 0.42 -9.09
C LYS A 62 -1.32 1.78 -8.40
N TYR A 63 -0.17 2.29 -8.00
CA TYR A 63 -0.08 3.59 -7.39
C TYR A 63 0.98 4.49 -8.04
N GLN A 64 0.75 5.78 -7.93
CA GLN A 64 1.71 6.85 -8.18
C GLN A 64 1.55 7.89 -7.09
N SER A 65 2.62 8.20 -6.37
CA SER A 65 2.64 9.18 -5.30
C SER A 65 3.66 10.26 -5.60
N VAL A 66 3.25 11.51 -5.51
CA VAL A 66 4.11 12.69 -5.68
C VAL A 66 4.22 13.39 -4.33
N LEU A 67 5.45 13.45 -3.80
CA LEU A 67 5.77 14.15 -2.57
C LEU A 67 6.29 15.55 -2.89
N ASN A 68 5.67 16.58 -2.34
CA ASN A 68 6.05 17.97 -2.54
C ASN A 68 6.85 18.49 -1.35
N PHE A 69 8.04 19.02 -1.59
CA PHE A 69 9.01 19.43 -0.57
C PHE A 69 9.18 20.94 -0.50
N ASN A 70 9.44 21.47 0.70
CA ASN A 70 9.86 22.84 0.95
C ASN A 70 11.41 22.99 0.87
N ASP A 71 11.89 24.22 1.08
CA ASP A 71 13.34 24.53 1.09
C ASP A 71 14.12 23.84 2.21
N ALA A 72 13.46 23.41 3.28
CA ALA A 72 14.06 22.65 4.37
C ALA A 72 14.08 21.13 4.13
N ASN A 73 13.77 20.66 2.90
CA ASN A 73 13.63 19.25 2.52
C ASN A 73 12.58 18.49 3.37
N GLN A 74 11.51 19.18 3.74
CA GLN A 74 10.38 18.58 4.45
C GLN A 74 9.17 18.45 3.51
N VAL A 75 8.43 17.37 3.63
CA VAL A 75 7.22 17.09 2.85
C VAL A 75 6.09 17.97 3.33
N LEU A 76 5.57 18.81 2.43
CA LEU A 76 4.42 19.68 2.63
C LEU A 76 3.10 18.95 2.36
N SER A 77 3.10 18.15 1.30
CA SER A 77 1.92 17.44 0.82
C SER A 77 2.29 16.23 -0.01
N THR A 78 1.33 15.32 -0.16
CA THR A 78 1.38 14.23 -1.14
C THR A 78 0.21 14.33 -2.09
N GLU A 79 0.42 13.90 -3.34
CA GLU A 79 -0.64 13.68 -4.31
C GLU A 79 -0.55 12.23 -4.76
N ASP A 80 -1.53 11.44 -4.30
CA ASP A 80 -1.54 9.99 -4.46
C ASP A 80 -2.60 9.60 -5.48
N THR A 81 -2.21 8.86 -6.51
CA THR A 81 -3.11 8.25 -7.48
C THR A 81 -3.11 6.75 -7.28
N TYR A 82 -4.28 6.17 -7.07
CA TYR A 82 -4.49 4.73 -6.99
C TYR A 82 -5.40 4.28 -8.12
N GLU A 83 -4.96 3.28 -8.87
CA GLU A 83 -5.73 2.63 -9.93
C GLU A 83 -5.97 1.17 -9.53
N LEU A 84 -7.23 0.83 -9.23
CA LEU A 84 -7.62 -0.55 -8.99
C LEU A 84 -7.64 -1.27 -10.34
N LEU A 85 -6.70 -2.19 -10.53
CA LEU A 85 -6.51 -2.93 -11.77
C LEU A 85 -7.36 -4.20 -11.83
N TRP A 86 -7.47 -4.91 -10.70
CA TRP A 86 -8.06 -6.22 -10.62
C TRP A 86 -8.70 -6.50 -9.26
N SER A 87 -9.78 -7.25 -9.27
CA SER A 87 -10.40 -7.86 -8.09
C SER A 87 -10.73 -9.31 -8.40
N GLY A 88 -9.87 -10.24 -7.97
CA GLY A 88 -10.05 -11.70 -8.13
C GLY A 88 -11.02 -12.27 -7.12
N ALA A 89 -11.11 -11.67 -5.96
CA ALA A 89 -11.88 -12.13 -4.80
C ALA A 89 -13.37 -12.30 -5.05
N THR A 90 -13.99 -13.13 -4.20
CA THR A 90 -15.45 -13.15 -4.01
C THR A 90 -15.89 -12.23 -2.88
N PHE A 91 -14.96 -11.80 -2.05
CA PHE A 91 -15.22 -10.91 -0.93
C PHE A 91 -15.24 -9.44 -1.36
N LYS A 92 -15.94 -8.64 -0.58
CA LYS A 92 -15.85 -7.18 -0.70
C LYS A 92 -14.58 -6.74 0.02
N ASN A 93 -13.61 -6.28 -0.73
CA ASN A 93 -12.34 -5.80 -0.20
C ASN A 93 -12.26 -4.30 -0.37
N GLY A 94 -12.18 -3.57 0.74
CA GLY A 94 -11.85 -2.16 0.76
C GLY A 94 -10.33 -1.96 0.65
N PHE A 95 -9.90 -0.75 0.31
CA PHE A 95 -8.49 -0.36 0.28
C PHE A 95 -8.28 0.95 1.01
N ALA A 96 -7.24 0.97 1.82
CA ALA A 96 -6.80 2.15 2.57
C ALA A 96 -5.27 2.16 2.70
N TYR A 97 -4.73 3.28 3.16
CA TYR A 97 -3.31 3.38 3.53
C TYR A 97 -3.13 4.29 4.75
N GLN A 98 -2.13 3.97 5.57
CA GLN A 98 -1.79 4.73 6.76
C GLN A 98 -0.44 5.40 6.59
N LEU A 99 -0.36 6.69 6.94
CA LEU A 99 0.87 7.47 6.95
C LEU A 99 1.43 7.55 8.39
N ASN A 100 2.74 7.66 8.50
CA ASN A 100 3.40 7.72 9.80
C ASN A 100 3.37 9.15 10.39
N THR A 101 2.16 9.64 10.61
CA THR A 101 1.90 10.92 11.28
C THR A 101 0.58 10.84 12.03
N GLU A 102 0.39 11.73 12.99
CA GLU A 102 -0.87 11.88 13.70
C GLU A 102 -1.95 12.39 12.75
N ARG A 103 -3.17 11.87 12.86
CA ARG A 103 -4.33 12.32 12.08
C ARG A 103 -4.54 13.85 12.17
N SER A 104 -4.32 14.42 13.36
CA SER A 104 -4.46 15.85 13.60
C SER A 104 -3.51 16.73 12.80
N ASN A 105 -2.39 16.16 12.30
CA ASN A 105 -1.40 16.86 11.48
C ASN A 105 -1.76 16.91 10.00
N MET A 106 -2.77 16.18 9.56
CA MET A 106 -3.07 16.04 8.14
C MET A 106 -4.51 16.46 7.80
N SER A 107 -4.69 16.99 6.62
CA SER A 107 -5.98 17.12 5.93
C SER A 107 -5.92 16.37 4.60
N THR A 108 -7.05 15.81 4.19
CA THR A 108 -7.17 15.02 2.96
C THR A 108 -8.28 15.59 2.09
N GLU A 109 -8.00 15.69 0.81
CA GLU A 109 -8.95 16.10 -0.24
C GLU A 109 -9.02 14.99 -1.30
N ILE A 110 -10.23 14.56 -1.64
CA ILE A 110 -10.48 13.62 -2.74
C ILE A 110 -10.63 14.45 -4.02
N LEU A 111 -9.62 14.39 -4.90
CA LEU A 111 -9.60 15.12 -6.16
C LEU A 111 -10.39 14.40 -7.26
N GLU A 112 -10.35 13.07 -7.26
CA GLU A 112 -11.06 12.22 -8.21
C GLU A 112 -11.45 10.89 -7.55
N ALA A 113 -12.69 10.47 -7.76
CA ALA A 113 -13.17 9.15 -7.37
C ALA A 113 -14.33 8.73 -8.27
N PRO A 114 -14.38 7.48 -8.76
CA PRO A 114 -15.50 6.99 -9.57
C PRO A 114 -16.78 6.81 -8.74
N THR A 115 -16.62 6.57 -7.43
CA THR A 115 -17.72 6.46 -6.45
C THR A 115 -17.30 7.15 -5.17
N THR A 116 -18.29 7.65 -4.44
CA THR A 116 -18.09 8.24 -3.11
C THR A 116 -18.90 7.48 -2.07
N PHE A 117 -18.39 7.45 -0.84
CA PHE A 117 -19.06 6.83 0.29
C PHE A 117 -18.83 7.65 1.57
N ASN A 118 -19.66 7.44 2.57
CA ASN A 118 -19.48 8.08 3.87
C ASN A 118 -18.24 7.51 4.57
N GLY A 119 -17.28 8.36 4.94
CA GLY A 119 -16.01 7.95 5.53
C GLY A 119 -14.86 7.78 4.52
N GLN A 120 -15.05 8.13 3.23
CA GLN A 120 -13.96 8.25 2.27
C GLN A 120 -13.02 9.39 2.64
N GLY A 121 -11.73 9.19 2.41
CA GLY A 121 -10.69 10.12 2.81
C GLY A 121 -10.19 9.82 4.21
N LEU A 122 -9.84 10.86 4.97
CA LEU A 122 -9.22 10.72 6.28
C LEU A 122 -10.15 10.03 7.29
N ASP A 123 -9.75 8.88 7.81
CA ASP A 123 -10.48 8.16 8.86
C ASP A 123 -10.44 8.98 10.15
N THR A 124 -11.61 9.31 10.68
CA THR A 124 -11.73 10.18 11.86
C THR A 124 -11.59 9.43 13.19
N ASP A 125 -11.65 8.11 13.17
CA ASP A 125 -11.67 7.28 14.36
C ASP A 125 -10.30 6.70 14.74
N LEU A 126 -9.30 6.86 13.86
CA LEU A 126 -7.93 6.41 14.10
C LEU A 126 -7.03 7.56 14.58
N SER A 127 -6.07 7.25 15.43
CA SER A 127 -5.10 8.23 15.92
C SER A 127 -4.09 8.62 14.84
N LYS A 128 -3.59 7.64 14.09
CA LYS A 128 -2.71 7.86 12.94
C LYS A 128 -3.50 8.23 11.68
N ALA A 129 -2.88 9.06 10.84
CA ALA A 129 -3.44 9.49 9.57
C ALA A 129 -3.65 8.28 8.64
N THR A 130 -4.88 7.87 8.48
CA THR A 130 -5.30 6.75 7.63
C THR A 130 -6.31 7.25 6.62
N VAL A 131 -6.13 6.89 5.37
CA VAL A 131 -6.97 7.35 4.25
C VAL A 131 -7.71 6.18 3.63
N ASN A 132 -9.03 6.19 3.73
CA ASN A 132 -9.91 5.22 3.08
C ASN A 132 -10.12 5.61 1.62
N VAL A 133 -9.76 4.73 0.69
CA VAL A 133 -9.80 4.99 -0.77
C VAL A 133 -11.09 4.46 -1.38
N PHE A 134 -11.40 3.17 -1.19
CA PHE A 134 -12.66 2.55 -1.59
C PHE A 134 -13.05 1.44 -0.60
N LEU A 135 -14.35 1.09 -0.56
CA LEU A 135 -14.88 0.08 0.37
C LEU A 135 -15.00 -1.31 -0.25
N SER A 136 -15.17 -1.39 -1.55
CA SER A 136 -15.41 -2.65 -2.24
C SER A 136 -14.79 -2.62 -3.64
N ALA A 137 -13.79 -3.44 -3.84
CA ALA A 137 -13.18 -3.61 -5.15
C ALA A 137 -14.19 -4.15 -6.18
N LEU A 138 -15.05 -5.07 -5.77
CA LEU A 138 -16.07 -5.68 -6.63
C LEU A 138 -17.11 -4.68 -7.16
N ASP A 139 -17.41 -3.63 -6.38
CA ASP A 139 -18.45 -2.66 -6.76
C ASP A 139 -17.90 -1.58 -7.72
N VAL A 140 -16.59 -1.43 -7.84
CA VAL A 140 -15.96 -0.34 -8.61
C VAL A 140 -15.15 -0.82 -9.81
N THR A 141 -14.87 -2.10 -9.91
CA THR A 141 -14.17 -2.69 -11.07
C THR A 141 -14.92 -3.90 -11.60
N GLU A 142 -14.70 -4.21 -12.87
CA GLU A 142 -15.10 -5.46 -13.51
C GLU A 142 -13.83 -6.17 -13.92
N ARG A 143 -13.68 -7.43 -13.53
CA ARG A 143 -12.50 -8.25 -13.83
C ARG A 143 -12.08 -8.08 -15.28
N ASN A 144 -10.85 -7.63 -15.52
CA ASN A 144 -10.22 -7.42 -16.84
C ASN A 144 -10.85 -6.36 -17.76
N THR A 145 -11.93 -5.70 -17.39
CA THR A 145 -12.66 -4.84 -18.33
C THR A 145 -12.77 -3.40 -17.89
N LYS A 146 -12.64 -3.15 -16.61
CA LYS A 146 -12.80 -1.82 -16.04
C LYS A 146 -11.87 -1.60 -14.87
N THR A 147 -11.14 -0.50 -14.90
CA THR A 147 -10.34 -0.01 -13.79
C THR A 147 -11.05 1.17 -13.10
N ALA A 148 -10.68 1.42 -11.85
CA ALA A 148 -11.18 2.55 -11.08
C ALA A 148 -10.01 3.39 -10.58
N THR A 149 -10.01 4.68 -10.87
CA THR A 149 -8.94 5.60 -10.50
C THR A 149 -9.40 6.57 -9.42
N TYR A 150 -8.56 6.73 -8.41
CA TYR A 150 -8.74 7.66 -7.28
C TYR A 150 -7.54 8.59 -7.21
N LYS A 151 -7.77 9.89 -7.06
CA LYS A 151 -6.72 10.88 -6.81
C LYS A 151 -6.99 11.59 -5.49
N ILE A 152 -5.98 11.62 -4.66
CA ILE A 152 -6.07 12.06 -3.27
C ILE A 152 -4.91 13.00 -2.98
N LYS A 153 -5.20 14.14 -2.37
CA LYS A 153 -4.20 15.08 -1.89
C LYS A 153 -4.21 15.10 -0.37
N ASN A 154 -3.05 14.88 0.22
CA ASN A 154 -2.83 15.04 1.66
C ASN A 154 -1.93 16.27 1.88
N THR A 155 -2.31 17.11 2.84
CA THR A 155 -1.55 18.31 3.22
C THR A 155 -1.23 18.26 4.71
N PHE A 156 0.03 18.46 5.05
CA PHE A 156 0.51 18.41 6.44
C PHE A 156 0.52 19.82 7.04
N LYS A 157 -0.08 19.98 8.23
CA LYS A 157 -0.06 21.25 8.98
C LYS A 157 1.35 21.60 9.43
N THR A 158 2.08 20.59 9.91
CA THR A 158 3.50 20.65 10.21
C THR A 158 4.20 19.75 9.20
N PRO A 159 5.06 20.31 8.34
CA PRO A 159 5.81 19.53 7.36
C PRO A 159 6.64 18.43 8.02
N LEU A 160 6.78 17.29 7.36
CA LEU A 160 7.45 16.10 7.87
C LEU A 160 8.76 15.85 7.14
N SER A 161 9.77 15.33 7.85
CA SER A 161 10.93 14.79 7.15
C SER A 161 10.51 13.59 6.31
N HIS A 162 11.20 13.35 5.19
CA HIS A 162 10.96 12.18 4.35
C HIS A 162 11.14 10.87 5.13
N GLU A 163 12.14 10.84 6.03
CA GLU A 163 12.40 9.71 6.91
C GLU A 163 11.23 9.44 7.87
N THR A 164 10.64 10.49 8.45
CA THR A 164 9.49 10.35 9.35
C THR A 164 8.24 9.88 8.63
N LEU A 165 7.93 10.49 7.48
CA LEU A 165 6.74 10.11 6.72
C LEU A 165 6.84 8.69 6.17
N GLY A 166 8.03 8.26 5.78
CA GLY A 166 8.27 7.02 5.06
C GLY A 166 8.11 7.18 3.55
N ILE A 167 8.35 6.08 2.85
CA ILE A 167 8.31 6.01 1.39
C ILE A 167 6.97 5.41 0.94
N PRO A 168 6.33 5.96 -0.12
CA PRO A 168 5.18 5.30 -0.73
C PRO A 168 5.47 3.85 -1.14
N PRO A 169 4.49 2.95 -1.01
CA PRO A 169 3.07 3.21 -0.78
C PRO A 169 2.69 3.41 0.70
N TYR A 170 3.60 3.74 1.60
CA TYR A 170 3.40 3.90 3.04
C TYR A 170 3.03 2.57 3.70
N ASN A 171 1.95 2.51 4.46
CA ASN A 171 1.37 1.29 5.01
C ASN A 171 0.02 1.03 4.33
N PRO A 172 -0.01 0.46 3.10
CA PRO A 172 -1.23 0.14 2.39
C PRO A 172 -1.82 -1.16 2.93
N PHE A 173 -3.14 -1.25 2.91
CA PHE A 173 -3.84 -2.46 3.34
C PHE A 173 -5.22 -2.61 2.70
N ILE A 174 -5.71 -3.84 2.68
CA ILE A 174 -7.10 -4.13 2.37
C ILE A 174 -7.89 -4.39 3.66
N MET A 175 -9.17 -4.01 3.61
CA MET A 175 -10.17 -4.33 4.63
C MET A 175 -11.03 -5.45 4.09
N VAL A 176 -10.84 -6.67 4.66
CA VAL A 176 -11.49 -7.88 4.14
C VAL A 176 -12.91 -7.99 4.70
N HIS A 177 -13.88 -8.23 3.85
CA HIS A 177 -15.32 -8.41 4.14
C HIS A 177 -16.04 -7.18 4.68
N ASP A 178 -15.31 -6.26 5.28
CA ASP A 178 -15.94 -5.42 6.18
C ASP A 178 -15.37 -4.07 6.36
N GLU A 179 -15.68 -3.38 5.54
CA GLU A 179 -15.58 -1.95 5.36
C GLU A 179 -15.00 -1.21 6.59
N LEU A 180 -15.78 -0.30 7.14
CA LEU A 180 -15.35 0.61 8.21
C LEU A 180 -15.87 0.18 9.59
N LYS A 181 -15.78 -1.11 9.95
CA LYS A 181 -16.16 -1.58 11.28
C LYS A 181 -15.17 -1.21 12.37
N GLU A 182 -15.65 -1.28 13.63
CA GLU A 182 -14.82 -1.01 14.80
C GLU A 182 -13.68 -2.02 14.94
N SER A 183 -13.96 -3.30 14.72
CA SER A 183 -12.96 -4.37 14.60
C SER A 183 -13.07 -5.00 13.23
N ARG A 184 -11.97 -5.03 12.48
CA ARG A 184 -11.96 -5.46 11.09
C ARG A 184 -10.77 -6.33 10.74
N ILE A 185 -10.93 -7.17 9.73
CA ILE A 185 -9.82 -7.93 9.15
C ILE A 185 -9.04 -6.99 8.24
N GLU A 186 -7.76 -6.84 8.52
CA GLU A 186 -6.85 -6.06 7.69
C GLU A 186 -5.73 -6.96 7.18
N VAL A 187 -5.31 -6.77 5.92
CA VAL A 187 -4.12 -7.40 5.37
C VAL A 187 -3.19 -6.32 4.87
N HIS A 188 -2.01 -6.25 5.47
CA HIS A 188 -0.96 -5.29 5.15
C HIS A 188 0.23 -5.96 4.46
N LEU A 189 1.16 -5.18 3.96
CA LEU A 189 2.47 -5.68 3.58
C LEU A 189 3.18 -6.30 4.78
N VAL A 190 4.05 -7.29 4.53
CA VAL A 190 4.83 -7.94 5.59
C VAL A 190 5.58 -6.91 6.43
N ASN A 191 5.55 -7.11 7.75
CA ASN A 191 6.17 -6.24 8.76
C ASN A 191 5.56 -4.83 8.92
N TYR A 192 4.50 -4.51 8.21
CA TYR A 192 3.72 -3.31 8.52
C TYR A 192 2.67 -3.61 9.59
N PRO A 193 2.60 -2.81 10.66
CA PRO A 193 1.63 -3.04 11.73
C PRO A 193 0.21 -2.75 11.25
N PRO A 194 -0.77 -3.50 11.76
CA PRO A 194 -2.19 -3.21 11.55
C PRO A 194 -2.59 -1.89 12.20
N THR A 195 -3.78 -1.38 11.83
CA THR A 195 -4.35 -0.21 12.49
C THR A 195 -4.96 -0.58 13.86
N GLU A 196 -5.35 0.43 14.62
CA GLU A 196 -6.04 0.25 15.91
C GLU A 196 -7.39 -0.47 15.79
N LYS A 197 -7.97 -0.53 14.58
CA LYS A 197 -9.25 -1.19 14.29
C LYS A 197 -9.12 -2.66 13.90
N ALA A 198 -7.91 -3.13 13.65
CA ALA A 198 -7.69 -4.51 13.23
C ALA A 198 -8.04 -5.52 14.33
N ASP A 199 -8.59 -6.65 13.94
CA ASP A 199 -8.83 -7.75 14.85
C ASP A 199 -7.53 -8.47 15.21
N MET A 200 -6.93 -8.08 16.32
CA MET A 200 -5.67 -8.64 16.80
C MET A 200 -5.77 -10.10 17.24
N ALA A 201 -6.98 -10.64 17.45
CA ALA A 201 -7.16 -12.03 17.84
C ALA A 201 -6.91 -13.02 16.69
N LEU A 202 -6.83 -12.53 15.46
CA LEU A 202 -6.53 -13.36 14.28
C LEU A 202 -5.03 -13.67 14.13
N PHE A 203 -4.14 -12.86 14.72
CA PHE A 203 -2.71 -13.16 14.70
C PHE A 203 -2.41 -14.44 15.47
N HIS A 204 -1.47 -15.23 14.99
CA HIS A 204 -1.08 -16.56 15.51
C HIS A 204 -2.20 -17.61 15.39
N THR A 205 -3.15 -17.40 14.51
CA THR A 205 -4.18 -18.41 14.21
C THR A 205 -3.99 -18.95 12.78
N GLU A 206 -4.57 -20.11 12.52
CA GLU A 206 -4.51 -20.80 11.21
C GLU A 206 -3.06 -20.88 10.67
N GLU A 207 -2.77 -20.32 9.50
CA GLU A 207 -1.43 -20.32 8.89
C GLU A 207 -0.61 -19.07 9.19
N ASP A 208 -1.13 -18.13 9.96
CA ASP A 208 -0.37 -16.92 10.32
C ASP A 208 0.75 -17.23 11.30
N LEU A 209 1.98 -16.93 10.92
CA LEU A 209 3.18 -17.07 11.72
C LEU A 209 3.82 -15.72 12.08
N SER A 210 3.04 -14.68 12.09
CA SER A 210 3.48 -13.37 12.59
C SER A 210 4.09 -13.47 13.98
N SER A 211 5.00 -12.58 14.33
CA SER A 211 5.60 -12.48 15.66
C SER A 211 5.36 -11.06 16.20
N VAL A 212 4.12 -10.75 16.50
CA VAL A 212 3.70 -9.42 16.97
C VAL A 212 4.43 -9.05 18.27
N PRO A 213 5.04 -7.87 18.40
CA PRO A 213 4.99 -6.73 17.48
C PRO A 213 6.18 -6.62 16.49
N THR A 214 6.96 -7.66 16.28
CA THR A 214 8.19 -7.62 15.49
C THR A 214 8.03 -8.06 14.04
N SER A 215 6.99 -8.83 13.75
CA SER A 215 6.67 -9.33 12.41
C SER A 215 5.16 -9.47 12.24
N TYR A 216 4.66 -9.13 11.05
CA TYR A 216 3.24 -9.14 10.73
C TYR A 216 3.02 -9.74 9.34
N TYR A 217 1.88 -10.41 9.15
CA TYR A 217 1.35 -10.87 7.86
C TYR A 217 2.30 -11.79 7.09
N VAL A 218 2.81 -12.81 7.77
CA VAL A 218 3.66 -13.82 7.17
C VAL A 218 3.15 -15.22 7.51
N ALA A 219 3.10 -16.12 6.54
CA ALA A 219 2.78 -17.52 6.73
C ALA A 219 4.03 -18.41 6.75
N ASN A 220 3.83 -19.70 7.03
CA ASN A 220 4.90 -20.71 7.01
C ASN A 220 5.65 -20.71 5.68
N GLY A 221 6.98 -20.76 5.74
CA GLY A 221 7.85 -20.68 4.56
C GLY A 221 8.06 -19.26 4.05
N ASN A 222 7.84 -18.24 4.89
CA ASN A 222 7.97 -16.81 4.58
C ASN A 222 6.97 -16.30 3.53
N TYR A 223 5.87 -16.98 3.30
CA TYR A 223 4.86 -16.51 2.36
C TYR A 223 4.19 -15.21 2.82
N PRO A 224 4.27 -14.11 2.05
CA PRO A 224 3.60 -12.85 2.35
C PRO A 224 2.13 -12.91 1.95
N PHE A 225 1.25 -12.19 2.65
CA PHE A 225 -0.16 -12.00 2.24
C PHE A 225 -0.37 -10.76 1.37
N ALA A 226 0.68 -9.96 1.21
CA ALA A 226 0.69 -8.84 0.27
C ALA A 226 2.11 -8.58 -0.21
N ILE A 227 2.24 -8.12 -1.45
CA ILE A 227 3.52 -7.79 -2.08
C ILE A 227 3.51 -6.39 -2.65
N HIS A 228 4.69 -5.77 -2.68
CA HIS A 228 4.91 -4.48 -3.32
C HIS A 228 5.97 -4.61 -4.41
N LEU A 229 5.59 -4.28 -5.63
CA LEU A 229 6.45 -4.27 -6.81
C LEU A 229 6.80 -2.83 -7.18
N SER A 230 7.93 -2.37 -6.65
CA SER A 230 8.40 -1.01 -6.88
C SER A 230 8.75 -0.78 -8.35
N GLY A 231 8.29 0.34 -8.91
CA GLY A 231 8.54 0.71 -10.30
C GLY A 231 7.77 -0.14 -11.33
N ALA A 232 7.03 -1.17 -10.91
CA ALA A 232 6.22 -1.98 -11.81
C ALA A 232 5.08 -1.15 -12.42
N THR A 233 4.80 -1.40 -13.69
CA THR A 233 3.72 -0.75 -14.44
C THR A 233 2.60 -1.70 -14.79
N ASN A 234 2.88 -3.01 -14.72
CA ASN A 234 1.94 -4.08 -14.98
C ASN A 234 2.27 -5.28 -14.10
N PHE A 235 1.25 -5.97 -13.63
CA PHE A 235 1.35 -7.23 -12.90
C PHE A 235 0.01 -7.98 -13.06
N ASN A 236 0.08 -9.26 -13.27
CA ASN A 236 -1.07 -10.14 -13.34
C ASN A 236 -0.64 -11.56 -12.98
N THR A 237 -1.50 -12.29 -12.28
CA THR A 237 -1.31 -13.70 -11.94
C THR A 237 -2.49 -14.50 -12.45
N PRO A 238 -2.30 -15.77 -12.81
CA PRO A 238 -3.40 -16.65 -13.18
C PRO A 238 -4.30 -16.92 -11.95
N GLU A 239 -5.60 -16.87 -12.15
CA GLU A 239 -6.61 -17.25 -11.16
C GLU A 239 -6.39 -18.69 -10.66
N THR A 240 -6.52 -18.89 -9.34
CA THR A 240 -6.44 -20.21 -8.69
C THR A 240 -5.12 -20.97 -8.86
N HIS A 241 -4.07 -20.27 -9.29
CA HIS A 241 -2.73 -20.86 -9.38
C HIS A 241 -1.80 -20.18 -8.42
N PRO A 242 -1.25 -20.91 -7.42
CA PRO A 242 -0.32 -20.33 -6.47
C PRO A 242 0.81 -19.58 -7.16
N ILE A 243 1.11 -18.39 -6.67
CA ILE A 243 2.09 -17.48 -7.28
C ILE A 243 3.48 -18.13 -7.39
N ASP A 244 3.87 -18.95 -6.41
CA ASP A 244 5.15 -19.68 -6.40
C ASP A 244 5.21 -20.82 -7.44
N LYS A 245 4.07 -21.18 -8.04
CA LYS A 245 3.99 -22.12 -9.16
C LYS A 245 3.88 -21.40 -10.50
N SER A 246 3.38 -20.17 -10.48
CA SER A 246 3.24 -19.34 -11.67
C SER A 246 4.54 -18.63 -12.03
N PHE A 247 5.39 -18.36 -11.05
CA PHE A 247 6.66 -17.63 -11.22
C PHE A 247 7.81 -18.36 -10.51
N GLU A 248 8.73 -18.89 -11.29
CA GLU A 248 9.85 -19.74 -10.83
C GLU A 248 10.69 -19.07 -9.71
N HIS A 249 10.95 -17.77 -9.82
CA HIS A 249 11.82 -17.05 -8.90
C HIS A 249 11.09 -16.25 -7.82
N PHE A 250 9.77 -16.44 -7.67
CA PHE A 250 9.02 -15.74 -6.64
C PHE A 250 9.58 -15.99 -5.23
N MET A 251 9.79 -17.26 -4.88
CA MET A 251 10.29 -17.62 -3.54
C MET A 251 11.77 -17.26 -3.34
N ASP A 252 12.57 -17.21 -4.39
CA ASP A 252 13.94 -16.71 -4.30
C ASP A 252 13.94 -15.21 -3.98
N TRP A 253 13.07 -14.43 -4.65
CA TRP A 253 12.86 -13.04 -4.35
C TRP A 253 12.37 -12.84 -2.92
N VAL A 254 11.38 -13.61 -2.49
CA VAL A 254 10.86 -13.63 -1.12
C VAL A 254 11.97 -13.86 -0.10
N ASN A 255 12.74 -14.94 -0.25
CA ASN A 255 13.77 -15.37 0.71
C ASN A 255 15.00 -14.44 0.71
N SER A 256 15.27 -13.75 -0.38
CA SER A 256 16.31 -12.72 -0.45
C SER A 256 15.85 -11.37 0.10
N ASN A 257 14.65 -11.30 0.62
CA ASN A 257 14.03 -10.06 1.06
C ASN A 257 13.91 -9.03 -0.08
N GLY A 258 13.53 -9.47 -1.26
CA GLY A 258 13.32 -8.61 -2.43
C GLY A 258 14.59 -8.06 -3.08
N THR A 259 15.78 -8.57 -2.68
CA THR A 259 17.06 -8.10 -3.25
C THR A 259 17.43 -8.82 -4.54
N ASP A 260 17.14 -10.11 -4.64
CA ASP A 260 17.43 -10.93 -5.80
C ASP A 260 16.20 -11.07 -6.69
N TYR A 261 16.38 -11.38 -7.96
CA TYR A 261 15.29 -11.61 -8.92
C TYR A 261 14.19 -10.52 -8.91
N LYS A 262 14.57 -9.26 -8.83
CA LYS A 262 13.62 -8.11 -8.74
C LYS A 262 12.62 -8.03 -9.90
N ASP A 263 12.86 -8.76 -10.97
CA ASP A 263 12.02 -8.83 -12.18
C ASP A 263 11.35 -10.19 -12.37
N TRP A 264 11.24 -10.99 -11.28
CA TRP A 264 10.64 -12.32 -11.29
C TRP A 264 9.23 -12.38 -11.91
N TYR A 265 8.50 -11.30 -11.90
CA TYR A 265 7.12 -11.16 -12.39
C TYR A 265 7.01 -10.75 -13.88
N LYS A 266 8.14 -10.59 -14.59
CA LYS A 266 8.15 -10.16 -15.99
C LYS A 266 8.09 -11.32 -16.98
#